data_82ccb3bf2629fa38b72f83d8233e0588
#
_entry.id   82ccb3bf2629fa38b72f83d8233e0588
#
_cell.length_a   1.000
_cell.length_b   1.000
_cell.length_c   1.000
_cell.angle_alpha   90.00
_cell.angle_beta   90.00
_cell.angle_gamma   90.00
#
_symmetry.space_group_name_H-M   'P 1'
#
loop_
_entity.id
_entity.type
_entity.pdbx_description
1 polymer ?
#
loop_
_entity_poly.entity_id
_entity_poly.type
_entity_poly.pdbx_seq_one_letter_code
_entity_poly.pdbx_strand_id
1 'polypeptide(L)'
;MSKRNSRTVSLVGEENFNKLANVIITVVGVGGVGGIACEMLARSGVKNLKIIDFDKYEESNLNRQIGSSYSSIGKLKVDVLKERFKDINPDLNLTCMPYMLEESNYEELLADSDYILDLCDDINAKKLIAEYAIKNKIKFISAMGAGNRTDISSLKFSTLDKTTYCNLAKRFRKYIDKSLHKKIKCLYYEGETIKVDGVVGTIAPSPNYMGVRAAAELMNIIMEEECK
;
A
#
# COMPACT_ATOMS: atom_id res chain seq x y z
N MET A 1 -24.94 7.13 12.80
CA MET A 1 -23.65 7.38 12.12
C MET A 1 -22.70 8.11 13.08
N SER A 2 -21.44 7.69 13.18
CA SER A 2 -20.44 8.37 14.02
C SER A 2 -20.11 9.76 13.45
N LYS A 3 -19.98 10.78 14.31
CA LYS A 3 -19.56 12.14 13.91
C LYS A 3 -18.22 12.13 13.16
N ARG A 4 -17.33 11.15 13.44
CA ARG A 4 -16.03 10.95 12.78
C ARG A 4 -16.16 10.85 11.26
N ASN A 5 -17.15 10.10 10.77
CA ASN A 5 -17.32 9.82 9.35
C ASN A 5 -18.23 10.80 8.60
N SER A 6 -18.83 11.77 9.30
CA SER A 6 -19.85 12.68 8.72
C SER A 6 -19.35 13.43 7.49
N ARG A 7 -18.11 13.93 7.51
CA ARG A 7 -17.52 14.65 6.37
C ARG A 7 -17.21 13.74 5.19
N THR A 8 -16.77 12.52 5.45
CA THR A 8 -16.54 11.52 4.39
C THR A 8 -17.86 11.18 3.71
N VAL A 9 -18.89 10.88 4.49
CA VAL A 9 -20.22 10.57 3.94
C VAL A 9 -20.83 11.74 3.19
N SER A 10 -20.68 12.97 3.69
CA SER A 10 -21.14 14.17 2.96
C SER A 10 -20.48 14.34 1.60
N LEU A 11 -19.22 13.89 1.45
CA LEU A 11 -18.46 13.99 0.21
C LEU A 11 -18.78 12.86 -0.77
N VAL A 12 -18.78 11.60 -0.30
CA VAL A 12 -18.87 10.43 -1.20
C VAL A 12 -20.28 9.81 -1.25
N GLY A 13 -21.19 10.21 -0.37
CA GLY A 13 -22.52 9.62 -0.20
C GLY A 13 -22.50 8.35 0.67
N GLU A 14 -23.69 7.96 1.18
CA GLU A 14 -23.83 6.78 2.04
C GLU A 14 -23.51 5.48 1.31
N GLU A 15 -23.91 5.37 0.04
CA GLU A 15 -23.67 4.18 -0.77
C GLU A 15 -22.17 3.89 -0.91
N ASN A 16 -21.40 4.87 -1.37
CA ASN A 16 -19.95 4.72 -1.55
C ASN A 16 -19.22 4.52 -0.22
N PHE A 17 -19.67 5.19 0.84
CA PHE A 17 -19.14 4.96 2.18
C PHE A 17 -19.36 3.52 2.64
N ASN A 18 -20.53 2.95 2.38
CA ASN A 18 -20.84 1.56 2.71
C ASN A 18 -20.00 0.58 1.88
N LYS A 19 -19.73 0.87 0.60
CA LYS A 19 -18.78 0.07 -0.21
C LYS A 19 -17.41 0.03 0.45
N LEU A 20 -16.86 1.19 0.83
CA LEU A 20 -15.55 1.28 1.51
C LEU A 20 -15.54 0.56 2.87
N ALA A 21 -16.65 0.60 3.61
CA ALA A 21 -16.75 0.00 4.93
C ALA A 21 -16.85 -1.54 4.92
N ASN A 22 -17.34 -2.14 3.85
CA ASN A 22 -17.67 -3.56 3.81
C ASN A 22 -16.61 -4.43 3.13
N VAL A 23 -15.66 -3.84 2.40
CA VAL A 23 -14.60 -4.58 1.72
C VAL A 23 -13.44 -4.91 2.65
N ILE A 24 -12.76 -6.02 2.38
CA ILE A 24 -11.51 -6.43 3.03
C ILE A 24 -10.34 -5.99 2.16
N ILE A 25 -9.54 -5.07 2.67
CA ILE A 25 -8.33 -4.58 1.98
C ILE A 25 -7.11 -5.19 2.63
N THR A 26 -6.29 -5.88 1.84
CA THR A 26 -4.98 -6.40 2.28
C THR A 26 -3.87 -5.49 1.81
N VAL A 27 -3.01 -5.08 2.73
CA VAL A 27 -1.82 -4.25 2.44
C VAL A 27 -0.57 -5.05 2.77
N VAL A 28 0.27 -5.29 1.76
CA VAL A 28 1.56 -5.96 1.91
C VAL A 28 2.66 -4.93 1.90
N GLY A 29 3.42 -4.88 3.00
CA GLY A 29 4.44 -3.87 3.27
C GLY A 29 3.87 -2.60 3.90
N VAL A 30 4.23 -2.32 5.17
CA VAL A 30 3.77 -1.12 5.90
C VAL A 30 4.93 -0.19 6.27
N GLY A 31 5.90 -0.06 5.37
CA GLY A 31 6.99 0.91 5.45
C GLY A 31 6.54 2.36 5.16
N GLY A 32 7.41 3.14 4.50
CA GLY A 32 7.16 4.56 4.18
C GLY A 32 5.97 4.83 3.27
N VAL A 33 5.62 3.88 2.39
CA VAL A 33 4.45 3.96 1.50
C VAL A 33 3.23 3.35 2.19
N GLY A 34 3.36 2.13 2.72
CA GLY A 34 2.21 1.37 3.22
C GLY A 34 1.65 1.88 4.53
N GLY A 35 2.50 2.34 5.45
CA GLY A 35 2.02 2.86 6.73
C GLY A 35 1.05 4.03 6.57
N ILE A 36 1.39 5.01 5.73
CA ILE A 36 0.50 6.15 5.45
C ILE A 36 -0.72 5.75 4.62
N ALA A 37 -0.59 4.81 3.68
CA ALA A 37 -1.73 4.30 2.92
C ALA A 37 -2.78 3.67 3.86
N CYS A 38 -2.35 2.81 4.80
CA CYS A 38 -3.22 2.23 5.81
C CYS A 38 -3.91 3.30 6.67
N GLU A 39 -3.19 4.34 7.09
CA GLU A 39 -3.79 5.44 7.86
C GLU A 39 -4.84 6.20 7.06
N MET A 40 -4.59 6.48 5.78
CA MET A 40 -5.59 7.13 4.92
C MET A 40 -6.86 6.27 4.79
N LEU A 41 -6.74 4.97 4.60
CA LEU A 41 -7.87 4.05 4.54
C LEU A 41 -8.65 4.03 5.87
N ALA A 42 -7.95 3.91 7.01
CA ALA A 42 -8.56 3.91 8.34
C ALA A 42 -9.33 5.20 8.64
N ARG A 43 -8.79 6.37 8.24
CA ARG A 43 -9.44 7.69 8.39
C ARG A 43 -10.63 7.87 7.47
N SER A 44 -10.65 7.20 6.32
CA SER A 44 -11.71 7.34 5.30
C SER A 44 -12.90 6.40 5.52
N GLY A 45 -12.91 5.60 6.58
CA GLY A 45 -14.05 4.77 6.96
C GLY A 45 -13.97 3.30 6.55
N VAL A 46 -12.84 2.85 6.00
CA VAL A 46 -12.56 1.42 5.81
C VAL A 46 -12.62 0.73 7.18
N LYS A 47 -13.36 -0.40 7.25
CA LYS A 47 -13.54 -1.14 8.49
C LYS A 47 -12.75 -2.44 8.57
N ASN A 48 -12.40 -3.05 7.44
CA ASN A 48 -11.67 -4.31 7.46
C ASN A 48 -10.34 -4.14 6.73
N LEU A 49 -9.27 -4.15 7.48
CA LEU A 49 -7.91 -3.98 6.98
C LEU A 49 -7.04 -5.13 7.47
N LYS A 50 -6.33 -5.78 6.55
CA LYS A 50 -5.31 -6.76 6.82
C LYS A 50 -3.95 -6.16 6.45
N ILE A 51 -3.00 -6.17 7.36
CA ILE A 51 -1.65 -5.66 7.12
C ILE A 51 -0.62 -6.76 7.33
N ILE A 52 0.31 -6.88 6.38
CA ILE A 52 1.35 -7.92 6.33
C ILE A 52 2.71 -7.24 6.25
N ASP A 53 3.53 -7.40 7.29
CA ASP A 53 4.90 -6.89 7.33
C ASP A 53 5.64 -7.55 8.50
N PHE A 54 6.83 -8.10 8.26
CA PHE A 54 7.62 -8.83 9.26
C PHE A 54 8.63 -7.96 9.99
N ASP A 55 8.85 -6.73 9.54
CA ASP A 55 9.89 -5.86 10.03
C ASP A 55 9.58 -5.23 11.38
N LYS A 56 10.66 -4.84 12.05
CA LYS A 56 10.63 -3.93 13.21
C LYS A 56 11.04 -2.52 12.78
N TYR A 57 10.59 -1.53 13.56
CA TYR A 57 11.08 -0.16 13.37
C TYR A 57 12.54 -0.04 13.78
N GLU A 58 13.30 0.67 12.95
CA GLU A 58 14.70 1.03 13.17
C GLU A 58 14.87 2.55 13.15
N GLU A 59 15.98 3.04 13.66
CA GLU A 59 16.29 4.47 13.66
C GLU A 59 16.32 5.06 12.24
N SER A 60 16.82 4.29 11.28
CA SER A 60 16.84 4.64 9.85
C SER A 60 15.45 4.88 9.24
N ASN A 61 14.38 4.47 9.91
CA ASN A 61 12.99 4.64 9.46
C ASN A 61 12.36 5.97 9.90
N LEU A 62 12.93 6.63 10.91
CA LEU A 62 12.41 7.86 11.52
C LEU A 62 12.15 8.97 10.50
N ASN A 63 12.94 9.02 9.45
CA ASN A 63 12.87 10.09 8.45
C ASN A 63 11.66 10.01 7.51
N ARG A 64 10.89 8.86 7.49
CA ARG A 64 9.84 8.68 6.47
C ARG A 64 8.67 7.75 6.83
N GLN A 65 8.80 6.90 7.84
CA GLN A 65 7.74 5.95 8.19
C GLN A 65 6.86 6.51 9.30
N ILE A 66 5.57 6.63 9.04
CA ILE A 66 4.60 7.35 9.91
C ILE A 66 4.45 6.73 11.32
N GLY A 67 4.66 5.41 11.45
CA GLY A 67 4.63 4.72 12.75
C GLY A 67 5.96 4.78 13.49
N SER A 68 7.03 5.28 12.85
CA SER A 68 8.35 5.32 13.44
C SER A 68 8.52 6.52 14.37
N SER A 69 8.95 6.24 15.58
CA SER A 69 9.34 7.22 16.60
C SER A 69 10.39 6.58 17.49
N TYR A 70 11.09 7.34 18.31
CA TYR A 70 12.07 6.78 19.26
C TYR A 70 11.46 5.72 20.16
N SER A 71 10.20 5.89 20.57
CA SER A 71 9.48 4.93 21.43
C SER A 71 9.02 3.66 20.70
N SER A 72 9.03 3.64 19.36
CA SER A 72 8.65 2.48 18.55
C SER A 72 9.85 1.68 18.02
N ILE A 73 11.09 2.16 18.14
CA ILE A 73 12.28 1.44 17.70
C ILE A 73 12.33 0.06 18.37
N GLY A 74 12.59 -0.99 17.57
CA GLY A 74 12.64 -2.39 17.99
C GLY A 74 11.30 -3.11 18.05
N LYS A 75 10.17 -2.40 17.97
CA LYS A 75 8.82 -2.99 17.94
C LYS A 75 8.43 -3.40 16.52
N LEU A 76 7.60 -4.42 16.38
CA LEU A 76 7.03 -4.83 15.10
C LEU A 76 6.20 -3.69 14.51
N LYS A 77 6.38 -3.43 13.21
CA LYS A 77 5.66 -2.36 12.50
C LYS A 77 4.16 -2.53 12.58
N VAL A 78 3.67 -3.75 12.38
CA VAL A 78 2.24 -4.09 12.42
C VAL A 78 1.61 -3.83 13.78
N ASP A 79 2.33 -4.08 14.88
CA ASP A 79 1.82 -3.87 16.24
C ASP A 79 1.69 -2.38 16.57
N VAL A 80 2.73 -1.60 16.25
CA VAL A 80 2.70 -0.14 16.46
C VAL A 80 1.58 0.51 15.66
N LEU A 81 1.40 0.11 14.40
CA LEU A 81 0.34 0.63 13.55
C LEU A 81 -1.04 0.18 14.02
N LYS A 82 -1.17 -1.02 14.62
CA LYS A 82 -2.41 -1.49 15.23
C LYS A 82 -2.89 -0.56 16.35
N GLU A 83 -1.99 -0.22 17.27
CA GLU A 83 -2.31 0.71 18.36
C GLU A 83 -2.73 2.07 17.80
N ARG A 84 -1.94 2.61 16.89
CA ARG A 84 -2.19 3.90 16.24
C ARG A 84 -3.54 3.94 15.50
N PHE A 85 -3.83 2.94 14.70
CA PHE A 85 -5.05 2.94 13.88
C PHE A 85 -6.31 2.66 14.71
N LYS A 86 -6.22 1.92 15.80
CA LYS A 86 -7.32 1.75 16.75
C LYS A 86 -7.68 3.05 17.47
N ASP A 87 -6.70 3.88 17.78
CA ASP A 87 -6.95 5.21 18.36
C ASP A 87 -7.62 6.17 17.35
N ILE A 88 -7.29 6.06 16.06
CA ILE A 88 -7.92 6.82 14.98
C ILE A 88 -9.32 6.32 14.65
N ASN A 89 -9.49 5.01 14.56
CA ASN A 89 -10.73 4.33 14.17
C ASN A 89 -11.00 3.12 15.08
N PRO A 90 -11.68 3.31 16.22
CA PRO A 90 -12.00 2.22 17.14
C PRO A 90 -12.83 1.07 16.52
N ASP A 91 -13.59 1.38 15.45
CA ASP A 91 -14.41 0.38 14.74
C ASP A 91 -13.62 -0.42 13.69
N LEU A 92 -12.31 -0.15 13.55
CA LEU A 92 -11.47 -0.83 12.58
C LEU A 92 -11.20 -2.29 13.01
N ASN A 93 -11.66 -3.24 12.20
CA ASN A 93 -11.25 -4.63 12.28
C ASN A 93 -9.90 -4.77 11.58
N LEU A 94 -8.84 -4.74 12.37
CA LEU A 94 -7.46 -4.78 11.87
C LEU A 94 -6.80 -6.12 12.19
N THR A 95 -6.50 -6.89 11.14
CA THR A 95 -5.71 -8.12 11.21
C THR A 95 -4.24 -7.79 10.93
N CYS A 96 -3.38 -8.07 11.88
CA CYS A 96 -1.92 -7.86 11.77
C CYS A 96 -1.20 -9.19 11.59
N MET A 97 -0.42 -9.30 10.53
CA MET A 97 0.30 -10.52 10.16
C MET A 97 1.80 -10.22 10.07
N PRO A 98 2.58 -10.53 11.13
CA PRO A 98 4.01 -10.25 11.19
C PRO A 98 4.84 -11.30 10.45
N TYR A 99 4.50 -11.53 9.19
CA TYR A 99 5.14 -12.54 8.35
C TYR A 99 5.73 -11.93 7.08
N MET A 100 6.83 -12.49 6.63
CA MET A 100 7.34 -12.28 5.27
C MET A 100 6.44 -13.04 4.30
N LEU A 101 5.99 -12.39 3.23
CA LEU A 101 5.18 -13.04 2.21
C LEU A 101 6.11 -13.78 1.24
N GLU A 102 5.96 -15.10 1.18
CA GLU A 102 6.79 -16.02 0.40
C GLU A 102 5.98 -17.18 -0.20
N GLU A 103 6.60 -18.02 -1.02
CA GLU A 103 5.95 -19.13 -1.75
C GLU A 103 5.19 -20.10 -0.82
N SER A 104 5.66 -20.28 0.41
CA SER A 104 5.07 -21.21 1.37
C SER A 104 3.79 -20.73 2.03
N ASN A 105 3.48 -19.40 1.99
CA ASN A 105 2.40 -18.81 2.79
C ASN A 105 1.54 -17.77 2.05
N TYR A 106 1.88 -17.39 0.81
CA TYR A 106 1.19 -16.27 0.14
C TYR A 106 -0.30 -16.54 -0.08
N GLU A 107 -0.72 -17.77 -0.37
CA GLU A 107 -2.13 -18.09 -0.58
C GLU A 107 -2.95 -17.89 0.71
N GLU A 108 -2.42 -18.31 1.86
CA GLU A 108 -3.05 -18.09 3.17
C GLU A 108 -3.07 -16.60 3.54
N LEU A 109 -1.93 -15.92 3.38
CA LEU A 109 -1.81 -14.51 3.73
C LEU A 109 -2.71 -13.60 2.88
N LEU A 110 -2.94 -13.94 1.62
CA LEU A 110 -3.76 -13.15 0.69
C LEU A 110 -5.23 -13.64 0.61
N ALA A 111 -5.58 -14.73 1.29
CA ALA A 111 -6.95 -15.24 1.32
C ALA A 111 -7.95 -14.16 1.80
N ASP A 112 -9.20 -14.26 1.38
CA ASP A 112 -10.31 -13.37 1.77
C ASP A 112 -10.10 -11.88 1.44
N SER A 113 -9.14 -11.56 0.57
CA SER A 113 -8.92 -10.19 0.13
C SER A 113 -9.87 -9.82 -1.00
N ASP A 114 -10.66 -8.75 -0.83
CA ASP A 114 -11.42 -8.14 -1.93
C ASP A 114 -10.51 -7.27 -2.79
N TYR A 115 -9.53 -6.58 -2.15
CA TYR A 115 -8.56 -5.72 -2.80
C TYR A 115 -7.17 -5.87 -2.16
N ILE A 116 -6.13 -5.65 -2.95
CA ILE A 116 -4.75 -5.73 -2.47
C ILE A 116 -3.98 -4.45 -2.82
N LEU A 117 -3.27 -3.89 -1.84
CA LEU A 117 -2.20 -2.92 -2.04
C LEU A 117 -0.85 -3.61 -1.84
N ASP A 118 -0.12 -3.78 -2.92
CA ASP A 118 1.26 -4.25 -2.91
C ASP A 118 2.21 -3.04 -2.77
N LEU A 119 2.62 -2.79 -1.53
CA LEU A 119 3.46 -1.64 -1.16
C LEU A 119 4.82 -2.10 -0.60
N CYS A 120 5.18 -3.36 -0.80
CA CYS A 120 6.49 -3.91 -0.47
C CYS A 120 7.54 -3.60 -1.55
N ASP A 121 8.80 -3.81 -1.27
CA ASP A 121 9.92 -3.63 -2.21
C ASP A 121 10.58 -4.95 -2.64
N ASP A 122 10.14 -6.06 -2.09
CA ASP A 122 10.60 -7.39 -2.48
C ASP A 122 9.98 -7.85 -3.81
N ILE A 123 10.83 -8.24 -4.75
CA ILE A 123 10.41 -8.64 -6.11
C ILE A 123 9.66 -9.97 -6.13
N ASN A 124 10.04 -10.91 -5.27
CA ASN A 124 9.39 -12.23 -5.23
C ASN A 124 7.98 -12.08 -4.65
N ALA A 125 7.84 -11.34 -3.55
CA ALA A 125 6.53 -11.02 -2.98
C ALA A 125 5.64 -10.30 -4.02
N LYS A 126 6.16 -9.29 -4.73
CA LYS A 126 5.42 -8.60 -5.81
C LYS A 126 4.93 -9.54 -6.90
N LYS A 127 5.75 -10.50 -7.31
CA LYS A 127 5.38 -11.51 -8.30
C LYS A 127 4.24 -12.37 -7.77
N LEU A 128 4.38 -12.94 -6.58
CA LEU A 128 3.37 -13.80 -5.96
C LEU A 128 2.04 -13.06 -5.79
N ILE A 129 2.06 -11.82 -5.31
CA ILE A 129 0.86 -10.99 -5.15
C ILE A 129 0.18 -10.76 -6.51
N ALA A 130 0.94 -10.38 -7.53
CA ALA A 130 0.38 -10.07 -8.85
C ALA A 130 -0.22 -11.33 -9.52
N GLU A 131 0.48 -12.46 -9.48
CA GLU A 131 0.00 -13.72 -10.04
C GLU A 131 -1.25 -14.21 -9.30
N TYR A 132 -1.25 -14.16 -7.96
CA TYR A 132 -2.40 -14.51 -7.14
C TYR A 132 -3.61 -13.62 -7.42
N ALA A 133 -3.42 -12.31 -7.41
CA ALA A 133 -4.50 -11.36 -7.63
C ALA A 133 -5.12 -11.51 -9.03
N ILE A 134 -4.28 -11.68 -10.08
CA ILE A 134 -4.77 -11.87 -11.44
C ILE A 134 -5.50 -13.21 -11.60
N LYS A 135 -4.97 -14.30 -11.02
CA LYS A 135 -5.60 -15.63 -11.02
C LYS A 135 -6.99 -15.61 -10.38
N ASN A 136 -7.10 -14.92 -9.24
CA ASN A 136 -8.35 -14.85 -8.46
C ASN A 136 -9.23 -13.65 -8.82
N LYS A 137 -8.89 -12.86 -9.85
CA LYS A 137 -9.62 -11.66 -10.31
C LYS A 137 -9.77 -10.58 -9.23
N ILE A 138 -8.81 -10.49 -8.31
CA ILE A 138 -8.76 -9.47 -7.28
C ILE A 138 -8.12 -8.21 -7.88
N LYS A 139 -8.75 -7.05 -7.69
CA LYS A 139 -8.16 -5.78 -8.11
C LYS A 139 -7.04 -5.39 -7.15
N PHE A 140 -5.91 -4.97 -7.69
CA PHE A 140 -4.76 -4.58 -6.89
C PHE A 140 -3.97 -3.43 -7.50
N ILE A 141 -3.24 -2.72 -6.66
CA ILE A 141 -2.31 -1.67 -7.04
C ILE A 141 -0.93 -2.01 -6.48
N SER A 142 0.10 -1.95 -7.31
CA SER A 142 1.48 -2.17 -6.91
C SER A 142 2.26 -0.85 -6.88
N ALA A 143 2.90 -0.52 -5.77
CA ALA A 143 3.79 0.64 -5.69
C ALA A 143 5.20 0.27 -6.13
N MET A 144 5.78 1.12 -6.97
CA MET A 144 7.18 0.98 -7.40
C MET A 144 8.12 1.77 -6.47
N GLY A 145 9.38 1.96 -6.86
CA GLY A 145 10.37 2.63 -6.02
C GLY A 145 10.08 4.12 -5.80
N ALA A 146 10.10 4.56 -4.54
CA ALA A 146 9.90 5.95 -4.12
C ALA A 146 11.20 6.64 -3.66
N GLY A 147 12.32 5.93 -3.63
CA GLY A 147 13.62 6.48 -3.22
C GLY A 147 14.34 7.26 -4.31
N ASN A 148 15.35 8.04 -3.89
CA ASN A 148 16.20 8.88 -4.74
C ASN A 148 15.40 9.92 -5.55
N ARG A 149 14.34 10.50 -4.93
CA ARG A 149 13.45 11.48 -5.56
C ARG A 149 13.00 12.54 -4.58
N THR A 150 12.91 13.76 -5.08
CA THR A 150 12.40 14.92 -4.35
C THR A 150 11.16 15.52 -5.00
N ASP A 151 11.02 15.36 -6.32
CA ASP A 151 9.84 15.85 -7.05
C ASP A 151 8.69 14.84 -6.95
N ILE A 152 7.69 15.20 -6.13
CA ILE A 152 6.47 14.40 -5.96
C ILE A 152 5.47 14.58 -7.10
N SER A 153 5.58 15.64 -7.91
CA SER A 153 4.66 15.94 -9.01
C SER A 153 4.77 14.93 -10.17
N SER A 154 5.92 14.27 -10.28
CA SER A 154 6.19 13.25 -11.30
C SER A 154 5.56 11.88 -11.00
N LEU A 155 4.79 11.73 -9.92
CA LEU A 155 4.10 10.48 -9.59
C LEU A 155 2.98 10.19 -10.59
N LYS A 156 3.03 9.00 -11.19
CA LYS A 156 2.06 8.52 -12.18
C LYS A 156 1.36 7.25 -11.69
N PHE A 157 0.08 7.12 -12.07
CA PHE A 157 -0.69 5.88 -11.97
C PHE A 157 -0.89 5.33 -13.37
N SER A 158 -0.39 4.12 -13.65
CA SER A 158 -0.42 3.52 -14.98
C SER A 158 -0.29 2.00 -14.90
N THR A 159 0.05 1.35 -15.99
CA THR A 159 0.34 -0.09 -16.05
C THR A 159 1.84 -0.35 -16.04
N LEU A 160 2.25 -1.54 -15.60
CA LEU A 160 3.66 -1.90 -15.43
C LEU A 160 4.47 -1.80 -16.75
N ASP A 161 3.86 -2.11 -17.90
CA ASP A 161 4.49 -1.98 -19.22
C ASP A 161 4.86 -0.53 -19.58
N LYS A 162 4.13 0.45 -19.04
CA LYS A 162 4.35 1.87 -19.31
C LYS A 162 5.32 2.56 -18.34
N THR A 163 5.80 1.84 -17.32
CA THR A 163 6.72 2.43 -16.33
C THR A 163 8.08 2.76 -16.92
N THR A 164 8.62 3.93 -16.58
CA THR A 164 9.92 4.43 -17.00
C THR A 164 10.78 4.81 -15.78
N TYR A 165 12.08 4.96 -15.95
CA TYR A 165 13.04 5.49 -14.96
C TYR A 165 12.99 4.88 -13.54
N CYS A 166 12.37 3.71 -13.36
CA CYS A 166 12.28 3.04 -12.06
C CYS A 166 12.98 1.69 -12.09
N ASN A 167 14.05 1.54 -11.31
CA ASN A 167 14.83 0.30 -11.24
C ASN A 167 14.00 -0.87 -10.69
N LEU A 168 13.15 -0.65 -9.69
CA LEU A 168 12.27 -1.68 -9.14
C LEU A 168 11.30 -2.18 -10.22
N ALA A 169 10.62 -1.27 -10.93
CA ALA A 169 9.73 -1.63 -12.03
C ALA A 169 10.46 -2.37 -13.17
N LYS A 170 11.69 -1.94 -13.50
CA LYS A 170 12.53 -2.61 -14.51
C LYS A 170 12.86 -4.04 -14.11
N ARG A 171 13.21 -4.27 -12.84
CA ARG A 171 13.46 -5.60 -12.30
C ARG A 171 12.16 -6.42 -12.29
N PHE A 172 11.07 -5.87 -11.80
CA PHE A 172 9.78 -6.54 -11.73
C PHE A 172 9.29 -7.03 -13.10
N ARG A 173 9.39 -6.18 -14.17
CA ARG A 173 9.09 -6.60 -15.54
C ARG A 173 9.91 -7.80 -16.03
N LYS A 174 11.10 -8.02 -15.50
CA LYS A 174 11.93 -9.18 -15.86
C LYS A 174 11.53 -10.46 -15.14
N TYR A 175 10.91 -10.32 -13.96
CA TYR A 175 10.57 -11.45 -13.10
C TYR A 175 9.16 -12.00 -13.31
N ILE A 176 8.27 -11.22 -13.94
CA ILE A 176 6.89 -11.62 -14.19
C ILE A 176 6.63 -11.76 -15.68
N ASP A 177 5.72 -12.66 -16.06
CA ASP A 177 5.35 -12.89 -17.47
C ASP A 177 4.91 -11.59 -18.15
N LYS A 178 5.42 -11.36 -19.37
CA LYS A 178 5.16 -10.14 -20.15
C LYS A 178 3.67 -9.94 -20.45
N SER A 179 2.90 -11.02 -20.59
CA SER A 179 1.45 -10.97 -20.84
C SER A 179 0.67 -10.34 -19.68
N LEU A 180 1.24 -10.33 -18.46
CA LEU A 180 0.63 -9.77 -17.26
C LEU A 180 0.92 -8.28 -17.07
N HIS A 181 1.93 -7.71 -17.74
CA HIS A 181 2.36 -6.32 -17.51
C HIS A 181 1.24 -5.30 -17.66
N LYS A 182 0.34 -5.47 -18.65
CA LYS A 182 -0.81 -4.57 -18.89
C LYS A 182 -1.92 -4.72 -17.86
N LYS A 183 -1.94 -5.83 -17.11
CA LYS A 183 -2.93 -6.11 -16.06
C LYS A 183 -2.51 -5.56 -14.70
N ILE A 184 -1.24 -5.21 -14.53
CA ILE A 184 -0.69 -4.72 -13.26
C ILE A 184 -0.77 -3.19 -13.23
N LYS A 185 -1.73 -2.66 -12.48
CA LYS A 185 -1.81 -1.22 -12.17
C LYS A 185 -0.74 -0.86 -11.15
N CYS A 186 0.01 0.20 -11.39
CA CYS A 186 1.08 0.59 -10.49
C CYS A 186 1.25 2.11 -10.38
N LEU A 187 1.80 2.51 -9.24
CA LEU A 187 2.29 3.84 -8.96
C LEU A 187 3.80 3.88 -9.14
N TYR A 188 4.30 4.82 -9.89
CA TYR A 188 5.73 5.03 -10.10
C TYR A 188 6.03 6.50 -10.34
N TYR A 189 7.22 6.90 -9.98
CA TYR A 189 7.73 8.23 -10.33
C TYR A 189 8.36 8.21 -11.71
N GLU A 190 7.88 9.08 -12.60
CA GLU A 190 8.47 9.35 -13.91
C GLU A 190 9.68 10.27 -13.78
N GLY A 191 10.61 10.19 -14.73
CA GLY A 191 11.83 10.99 -14.70
C GLY A 191 13.01 10.33 -14.00
N GLU A 192 14.18 10.93 -14.16
CA GLU A 192 15.44 10.39 -13.65
C GLU A 192 15.51 10.39 -12.12
N THR A 193 16.17 9.39 -11.56
CA THR A 193 16.49 9.34 -10.14
C THR A 193 17.73 10.18 -9.84
N ILE A 194 17.78 10.81 -8.68
CA ILE A 194 18.99 11.42 -8.16
C ILE A 194 20.02 10.31 -7.94
N LYS A 195 21.21 10.47 -8.49
CA LYS A 195 22.30 9.52 -8.28
C LYS A 195 22.84 9.71 -6.86
N VAL A 196 22.78 8.64 -6.09
CA VAL A 196 23.30 8.57 -4.72
C VAL A 196 24.18 7.32 -4.63
N ASP A 197 25.37 7.47 -4.11
CA ASP A 197 26.27 6.33 -3.89
C ASP A 197 25.90 5.60 -2.59
N GLY A 198 25.93 4.26 -2.63
CA GLY A 198 25.66 3.42 -1.47
C GLY A 198 24.18 3.18 -1.21
N VAL A 199 23.60 3.83 -0.22
CA VAL A 199 22.20 3.60 0.22
C VAL A 199 21.20 4.37 -0.62
N VAL A 200 20.00 3.83 -0.79
CA VAL A 200 18.88 4.53 -1.41
C VAL A 200 18.46 5.71 -0.54
N GLY A 201 18.67 6.94 -1.04
CA GLY A 201 18.27 8.15 -0.35
C GLY A 201 16.73 8.31 -0.32
N THR A 202 16.20 8.79 0.78
CA THR A 202 14.76 9.06 0.92
C THR A 202 14.49 10.30 1.76
N ILE A 203 13.41 10.98 1.44
CA ILE A 203 12.80 12.03 2.27
C ILE A 203 11.33 11.71 2.48
N ALA A 204 10.75 12.16 3.59
CA ALA A 204 9.36 11.82 3.94
C ALA A 204 8.33 12.10 2.83
N PRO A 205 8.32 13.24 2.13
CA PRO A 205 7.30 13.54 1.13
C PRO A 205 7.13 12.47 0.06
N SER A 206 8.22 11.95 -0.49
CA SER A 206 8.19 11.07 -1.65
C SER A 206 7.45 9.74 -1.41
N PRO A 207 7.84 8.88 -0.44
CA PRO A 207 7.10 7.65 -0.17
C PRO A 207 5.71 7.91 0.42
N ASN A 208 5.55 8.96 1.26
CA ASN A 208 4.26 9.24 1.86
C ASN A 208 3.24 9.73 0.83
N TYR A 209 3.63 10.57 -0.13
CA TYR A 209 2.73 10.99 -1.21
C TYR A 209 2.31 9.80 -2.08
N MET A 210 3.21 8.87 -2.37
CA MET A 210 2.87 7.63 -3.08
C MET A 210 1.85 6.79 -2.29
N GLY A 211 1.98 6.70 -0.98
CA GLY A 211 1.04 5.97 -0.12
C GLY A 211 -0.34 6.64 -0.06
N VAL A 212 -0.39 7.96 0.09
CA VAL A 212 -1.64 8.73 0.02
C VAL A 212 -2.33 8.50 -1.34
N ARG A 213 -1.58 8.54 -2.43
CA ARG A 213 -2.10 8.30 -3.78
C ARG A 213 -2.58 6.86 -3.95
N ALA A 214 -1.87 5.87 -3.40
CA ALA A 214 -2.28 4.46 -3.46
C ALA A 214 -3.64 4.24 -2.79
N ALA A 215 -3.84 4.81 -1.60
CA ALA A 215 -5.12 4.75 -0.91
C ALA A 215 -6.24 5.45 -1.70
N ALA A 216 -5.97 6.64 -2.25
CA ALA A 216 -6.95 7.40 -3.02
C ALA A 216 -7.38 6.66 -4.30
N GLU A 217 -6.42 6.11 -5.07
CA GLU A 217 -6.73 5.33 -6.28
C GLU A 217 -7.53 4.08 -5.96
N LEU A 218 -7.18 3.37 -4.87
CA LEU A 218 -7.95 2.20 -4.46
C LEU A 218 -9.36 2.56 -4.03
N MET A 219 -9.55 3.61 -3.23
CA MET A 219 -10.88 4.06 -2.82
C MET A 219 -11.74 4.45 -4.03
N ASN A 220 -11.18 5.13 -5.03
CA ASN A 220 -11.88 5.44 -6.27
C ASN A 220 -12.31 4.17 -7.01
N ILE A 221 -11.42 3.18 -7.15
CA ILE A 221 -11.74 1.89 -7.76
C ILE A 221 -12.91 1.19 -7.04
N ILE A 222 -12.93 1.22 -5.69
CA ILE A 222 -13.99 0.61 -4.89
C ILE A 222 -15.33 1.35 -5.10
N MET A 223 -15.31 2.68 -5.11
CA MET A 223 -16.52 3.48 -5.25
C MET A 223 -17.12 3.43 -6.66
N GLU A 224 -16.30 3.24 -7.69
CA GLU A 224 -16.74 3.12 -9.09
C GLU A 224 -17.35 1.75 -9.41
N GLU A 225 -17.19 0.73 -8.56
CA GLU A 225 -17.82 -0.57 -8.77
C GLU A 225 -19.33 -0.49 -8.54
N GLU A 226 -20.11 -1.11 -9.43
CA GLU A 226 -21.53 -1.33 -9.21
C GLU A 226 -21.72 -2.26 -7.99
N CYS A 227 -22.74 -2.01 -7.17
CA CYS A 227 -23.09 -2.90 -6.06
C CYS A 227 -23.45 -4.28 -6.62
N LYS A 228 -22.69 -5.30 -6.19
CA LYS A 228 -22.98 -6.72 -6.52
C LYS A 228 -24.22 -7.21 -5.79
#